data_9e17b61b0bcb32730a83d1cec8c57ea3
#
_entry.id   9e17b61b0bcb32730a83d1cec8c57ea3
#
_cell.length_a   1.000
_cell.length_b   1.000
_cell.length_c   1.000
_cell.angle_alpha   90.00
_cell.angle_beta   90.00
_cell.angle_gamma   90.00
#
_symmetry.space_group_name_H-M   'P 1'
#
loop_
_entity.id
_entity.type
_entity.pdbx_description
1 polymer ?
#
loop_
_entity_poly.entity_id
_entity_poly.type
_entity_poly.pdbx_seq_one_letter_code
_entity_poly.pdbx_strand_id
1 'polypeptide(L)'
;YDHNLVLEDVSFHVHEDQFTGIVGPSGAGKTTLLRLLLQTLEPAAGTVWRAPDLRVGYVPQLESVSWNFPITVFECVLMSRKSSRLRPWASASEKASVSAVLDRLGIGDLGERHIRELSGGQQKRMFLARALLRQPQVLLLDEPTSGVDISTRHDILHLLADLHEDGMAIVLTTHDLNGIATHLPHLVCVNRQIVGEGTPHDVMTPTVLERTFGARMEVLEHLGVRLVVDEAPTPYTPGTRI
;
A
#
# COMPACT_ATOMS: atom_id res chain seq x y z
N TYR A 1 6.79 -18.40 -8.92
CA TYR A 1 8.23 -18.21 -9.13
C TYR A 1 8.90 -19.57 -8.94
N ASP A 2 9.49 -20.14 -9.99
CA ASP A 2 10.30 -21.40 -9.96
C ASP A 2 9.92 -22.41 -8.86
N HIS A 3 8.77 -23.07 -8.98
CA HIS A 3 8.25 -24.13 -8.10
C HIS A 3 7.93 -23.77 -6.63
N ASN A 4 8.07 -22.52 -6.20
CA ASN A 4 7.64 -22.10 -4.85
C ASN A 4 6.23 -21.55 -4.89
N LEU A 5 5.28 -22.27 -4.28
CA LEU A 5 3.92 -21.84 -4.06
C LEU A 5 3.93 -20.67 -3.03
N VAL A 6 3.57 -19.48 -3.47
CA VAL A 6 3.57 -18.25 -2.64
C VAL A 6 2.19 -17.99 -2.03
N LEU A 7 1.13 -18.22 -2.81
CA LEU A 7 -0.25 -18.11 -2.38
C LEU A 7 -1.00 -19.38 -2.78
N GLU A 8 -1.84 -19.89 -1.90
CA GLU A 8 -2.60 -21.12 -2.08
C GLU A 8 -4.03 -20.89 -1.59
N ASP A 9 -5.00 -21.31 -2.41
CA ASP A 9 -6.43 -21.29 -2.10
C ASP A 9 -6.92 -19.92 -1.57
N VAL A 10 -6.58 -18.86 -2.31
CA VAL A 10 -6.93 -17.48 -1.97
C VAL A 10 -8.19 -17.07 -2.72
N SER A 11 -9.25 -16.74 -1.98
CA SER A 11 -10.42 -16.04 -2.50
C SER A 11 -10.46 -14.65 -1.88
N PHE A 12 -10.37 -13.62 -2.71
CA PHE A 12 -10.29 -12.22 -2.28
C PHE A 12 -11.09 -11.31 -3.22
N HIS A 13 -11.83 -10.37 -2.64
CA HIS A 13 -12.64 -9.41 -3.39
C HIS A 13 -12.29 -7.99 -2.94
N VAL A 14 -12.21 -7.10 -3.90
CA VAL A 14 -12.11 -5.64 -3.64
C VAL A 14 -13.42 -5.03 -4.08
N HIS A 15 -14.18 -4.48 -3.13
CA HIS A 15 -15.43 -3.80 -3.40
C HIS A 15 -15.19 -2.31 -3.66
N GLU A 16 -16.13 -1.69 -4.38
CA GLU A 16 -16.24 -0.24 -4.45
C GLU A 16 -16.39 0.31 -3.03
N ASP A 17 -15.87 1.49 -2.78
CA ASP A 17 -15.94 2.17 -1.48
C ASP A 17 -15.30 1.38 -0.30
N GLN A 18 -14.32 0.53 -0.57
CA GLN A 18 -13.62 -0.21 0.48
C GLN A 18 -12.22 0.33 0.73
N PHE A 19 -11.88 0.52 2.02
CA PHE A 19 -10.52 0.82 2.44
C PHE A 19 -9.95 -0.37 3.22
N THR A 20 -9.11 -1.16 2.56
CA THR A 20 -8.63 -2.46 3.06
C THR A 20 -7.13 -2.45 3.30
N GLY A 21 -6.71 -2.94 4.47
CA GLY A 21 -5.33 -3.27 4.77
C GLY A 21 -5.05 -4.76 4.64
N ILE A 22 -4.11 -5.14 3.80
CA ILE A 22 -3.58 -6.50 3.73
C ILE A 22 -2.38 -6.58 4.67
N VAL A 23 -2.51 -7.37 5.73
CA VAL A 23 -1.48 -7.50 6.77
C VAL A 23 -0.90 -8.92 6.78
N GLY A 24 0.36 -9.03 7.15
CA GLY A 24 1.07 -10.31 7.27
C GLY A 24 2.58 -10.13 7.30
N PRO A 25 3.33 -11.16 7.66
CA PRO A 25 4.78 -11.11 7.74
C PRO A 25 5.44 -10.88 6.38
N SER A 26 6.73 -10.57 6.39
CA SER A 26 7.52 -10.53 5.15
C SER A 26 7.51 -11.91 4.49
N GLY A 27 7.31 -11.95 3.17
CA GLY A 27 7.19 -13.20 2.42
C GLY A 27 5.81 -13.87 2.47
N ALA A 28 4.82 -13.32 3.17
CA ALA A 28 3.45 -13.87 3.26
C ALA A 28 2.67 -13.89 1.93
N GLY A 29 3.17 -13.24 0.87
CA GLY A 29 2.50 -13.16 -0.43
C GLY A 29 1.75 -11.86 -0.70
N LYS A 30 1.83 -10.85 0.18
CA LYS A 30 1.10 -9.57 0.03
C LYS A 30 1.36 -8.88 -1.32
N THR A 31 2.62 -8.64 -1.69
CA THR A 31 3.00 -8.07 -2.99
C THR A 31 2.56 -8.95 -4.16
N THR A 32 2.61 -10.27 -4.00
CA THR A 32 2.13 -11.23 -5.01
C THR A 32 0.63 -11.08 -5.22
N LEU A 33 -0.15 -10.94 -4.14
CA LEU A 33 -1.59 -10.69 -4.22
C LEU A 33 -1.88 -9.37 -4.95
N LEU A 34 -1.16 -8.28 -4.64
CA LEU A 34 -1.31 -7.02 -5.39
C LEU A 34 -0.98 -7.19 -6.88
N ARG A 35 0.05 -7.95 -7.24
CA ARG A 35 0.41 -8.20 -8.65
C ARG A 35 -0.63 -9.02 -9.39
N LEU A 36 -1.31 -9.95 -8.72
CA LEU A 36 -2.46 -10.69 -9.26
C LEU A 36 -3.63 -9.74 -9.51
N LEU A 37 -3.98 -8.87 -8.55
CA LEU A 37 -5.02 -7.85 -8.70
C LEU A 37 -4.71 -6.87 -9.85
N LEU A 38 -3.44 -6.51 -10.03
CA LEU A 38 -2.96 -5.69 -11.14
C LEU A 38 -2.99 -6.44 -12.49
N GLN A 39 -3.16 -7.76 -12.48
CA GLN A 39 -3.01 -8.62 -13.67
C GLN A 39 -1.62 -8.49 -14.35
N THR A 40 -0.58 -8.18 -13.55
CA THR A 40 0.83 -8.20 -13.98
C THR A 40 1.49 -9.54 -13.72
N LEU A 41 0.79 -10.42 -13.00
CA LEU A 41 1.14 -11.80 -12.74
C LEU A 41 -0.12 -12.66 -13.02
N GLU A 42 0.05 -13.76 -13.74
CA GLU A 42 -1.01 -14.74 -13.95
C GLU A 42 -0.98 -15.78 -12.83
N PRO A 43 -2.16 -16.20 -12.29
CA PRO A 43 -2.20 -17.28 -11.32
C PRO A 43 -1.87 -18.61 -11.99
N ALA A 44 -1.17 -19.51 -11.28
CA ALA A 44 -0.88 -20.86 -11.76
C ALA A 44 -2.14 -21.74 -11.85
N ALA A 45 -3.15 -21.45 -11.01
CA ALA A 45 -4.48 -22.05 -11.04
C ALA A 45 -5.50 -21.01 -10.53
N GLY A 46 -6.78 -21.18 -10.90
CA GLY A 46 -7.83 -20.23 -10.57
C GLY A 46 -7.93 -19.07 -11.56
N THR A 47 -8.67 -18.04 -11.21
CA THR A 47 -8.98 -16.91 -12.09
C THR A 47 -8.93 -15.59 -11.33
N VAL A 48 -8.48 -14.53 -12.01
CA VAL A 48 -8.59 -13.15 -11.53
C VAL A 48 -9.54 -12.40 -12.46
N TRP A 49 -10.69 -12.02 -11.94
CA TRP A 49 -11.64 -11.22 -12.69
C TRP A 49 -11.53 -9.74 -12.29
N ARG A 50 -11.66 -8.86 -13.25
CA ARG A 50 -11.69 -7.42 -13.05
C ARG A 50 -12.79 -6.80 -13.93
N ALA A 51 -13.53 -5.84 -13.37
CA ALA A 51 -14.56 -5.13 -14.12
C ALA A 51 -13.97 -4.48 -15.39
N PRO A 52 -14.71 -4.52 -16.53
CA PRO A 52 -14.30 -3.82 -17.75
C PRO A 52 -14.05 -2.34 -17.45
N ASP A 53 -13.03 -1.76 -18.10
CA ASP A 53 -12.66 -0.34 -18.00
C ASP A 53 -12.28 0.16 -16.59
N LEU A 54 -12.15 -0.73 -15.60
CA LEU A 54 -11.69 -0.37 -14.27
C LEU A 54 -10.27 0.21 -14.34
N ARG A 55 -10.11 1.44 -13.89
CA ARG A 55 -8.80 2.10 -13.80
C ARG A 55 -8.19 1.82 -12.42
N VAL A 56 -7.06 1.15 -12.43
CA VAL A 56 -6.31 0.81 -11.23
C VAL A 56 -5.03 1.66 -11.19
N GLY A 57 -4.81 2.36 -10.08
CA GLY A 57 -3.55 3.00 -9.75
C GLY A 57 -2.69 2.09 -8.90
N TYR A 58 -1.37 2.18 -9.05
CA TYR A 58 -0.44 1.39 -8.24
C TYR A 58 0.72 2.22 -7.74
N VAL A 59 1.00 2.10 -6.46
CA VAL A 59 2.16 2.66 -5.79
C VAL A 59 3.04 1.49 -5.32
N PRO A 60 4.22 1.28 -5.92
CA PRO A 60 5.14 0.21 -5.54
C PRO A 60 5.85 0.53 -4.24
N GLN A 61 6.44 -0.48 -3.63
CA GLN A 61 7.39 -0.32 -2.55
C GLN A 61 8.62 0.47 -3.04
N LEU A 62 8.95 1.58 -2.37
CA LEU A 62 9.94 2.55 -2.86
C LEU A 62 11.37 2.05 -2.82
N GLU A 63 11.67 1.08 -1.96
CA GLU A 63 12.98 0.43 -1.87
C GLU A 63 13.40 -0.27 -3.17
N SER A 64 12.43 -0.59 -4.01
CA SER A 64 12.67 -1.20 -5.33
C SER A 64 12.92 -0.19 -6.45
N VAL A 65 12.84 1.11 -6.18
CA VAL A 65 12.93 2.19 -7.18
C VAL A 65 14.36 2.71 -7.32
N SER A 66 14.84 2.85 -8.55
CA SER A 66 16.11 3.52 -8.83
C SER A 66 15.93 5.05 -8.84
N TRP A 67 16.49 5.72 -7.85
CA TRP A 67 16.40 7.18 -7.68
C TRP A 67 17.43 7.98 -8.48
N ASN A 68 18.41 7.31 -9.10
CA ASN A 68 19.47 7.97 -9.85
C ASN A 68 19.06 8.41 -11.26
N PHE A 69 17.78 8.27 -11.61
CA PHE A 69 17.31 8.70 -12.92
C PHE A 69 17.21 10.24 -12.97
N PRO A 70 17.81 10.92 -13.98
CA PRO A 70 17.94 12.38 -14.02
C PRO A 70 16.66 13.04 -14.54
N ILE A 71 15.55 12.90 -13.82
CA ILE A 71 14.26 13.53 -14.13
C ILE A 71 13.75 14.35 -12.96
N THR A 72 12.92 15.34 -13.27
CA THR A 72 12.20 16.12 -12.27
C THR A 72 10.95 15.39 -11.76
N VAL A 73 10.39 15.86 -10.65
CA VAL A 73 9.11 15.40 -10.10
C VAL A 73 8.00 15.52 -11.15
N PHE A 74 7.92 16.67 -11.79
CA PHE A 74 6.93 16.94 -12.83
C PHE A 74 7.03 15.95 -14.00
N GLU A 75 8.24 15.72 -14.51
CA GLU A 75 8.47 14.76 -15.59
C GLU A 75 8.13 13.33 -15.16
N CYS A 76 8.51 12.95 -13.94
CA CYS A 76 8.22 11.62 -13.39
C CYS A 76 6.70 11.35 -13.32
N VAL A 77 5.91 12.33 -12.88
CA VAL A 77 4.45 12.23 -12.85
C VAL A 77 3.87 12.24 -14.26
N LEU A 78 4.36 13.13 -15.11
CA LEU A 78 3.91 13.24 -16.50
C LEU A 78 4.11 11.95 -17.33
N MET A 79 5.15 11.17 -17.03
CA MET A 79 5.41 9.87 -17.69
C MET A 79 4.28 8.85 -17.48
N SER A 80 3.44 9.01 -16.46
CA SER A 80 2.30 8.11 -16.22
C SER A 80 1.07 8.41 -17.09
N ARG A 81 1.09 9.50 -17.89
CA ARG A 81 -0.03 9.83 -18.79
C ARG A 81 -0.28 8.74 -19.83
N LYS A 82 -1.50 8.71 -20.37
CA LYS A 82 -1.77 7.91 -21.57
C LYS A 82 -1.05 8.53 -22.77
N SER A 83 0.11 8.01 -23.11
CA SER A 83 0.84 8.43 -24.31
C SER A 83 0.18 7.87 -25.56
N SER A 84 -0.06 8.74 -26.55
CA SER A 84 -0.44 8.33 -27.91
C SER A 84 0.79 8.39 -28.82
N ARG A 85 0.99 7.38 -29.66
CA ARG A 85 2.05 7.40 -30.70
C ARG A 85 1.96 8.61 -31.63
N LEU A 86 0.75 9.19 -31.77
CA LEU A 86 0.49 10.35 -32.63
C LEU A 86 0.80 11.69 -31.93
N ARG A 87 0.96 11.70 -30.59
CA ARG A 87 1.25 12.92 -29.81
C ARG A 87 2.32 12.61 -28.75
N PRO A 88 3.60 12.63 -29.12
CA PRO A 88 4.70 12.36 -28.19
C PRO A 88 4.86 13.47 -27.14
N TRP A 89 4.45 14.70 -27.45
CA TRP A 89 4.55 15.86 -26.56
C TRP A 89 3.30 15.99 -25.67
N ALA A 90 3.52 16.37 -24.43
CA ALA A 90 2.43 16.63 -23.49
C ALA A 90 1.66 17.89 -23.88
N SER A 91 0.33 17.81 -23.90
CA SER A 91 -0.56 18.95 -24.12
C SER A 91 -0.55 19.89 -22.90
N ALA A 92 -1.04 21.12 -23.10
CA ALA A 92 -1.19 22.09 -22.01
C ALA A 92 -2.16 21.55 -20.91
N SER A 93 -3.21 20.82 -21.31
CA SER A 93 -4.16 20.23 -20.36
C SER A 93 -3.52 19.09 -19.54
N GLU A 94 -2.68 18.24 -20.14
CA GLU A 94 -1.95 17.19 -19.41
C GLU A 94 -0.98 17.80 -18.41
N LYS A 95 -0.27 18.87 -18.80
CA LYS A 95 0.62 19.61 -17.89
C LYS A 95 -0.16 20.23 -16.72
N ALA A 96 -1.30 20.85 -17.00
CA ALA A 96 -2.17 21.41 -15.97
C ALA A 96 -2.69 20.33 -15.01
N SER A 97 -3.04 19.13 -15.52
CA SER A 97 -3.44 17.99 -14.68
C SER A 97 -2.30 17.52 -13.77
N VAL A 98 -1.06 17.51 -14.24
CA VAL A 98 0.11 17.18 -13.40
C VAL A 98 0.26 18.22 -12.28
N SER A 99 0.23 19.53 -12.60
CA SER A 99 0.32 20.57 -11.57
C SER A 99 -0.79 20.43 -10.54
N ALA A 100 -2.05 20.26 -10.98
CA ALA A 100 -3.18 20.10 -10.06
C ALA A 100 -3.02 18.89 -9.11
N VAL A 101 -2.52 17.75 -9.61
CA VAL A 101 -2.26 16.58 -8.76
C VAL A 101 -1.12 16.82 -7.79
N LEU A 102 -0.03 17.47 -8.21
CA LEU A 102 1.08 17.82 -7.33
C LEU A 102 0.64 18.78 -6.23
N ASP A 103 -0.16 19.80 -6.57
CA ASP A 103 -0.73 20.77 -5.61
C ASP A 103 -1.65 20.07 -4.60
N ARG A 104 -2.54 19.19 -5.08
CA ARG A 104 -3.42 18.38 -4.22
C ARG A 104 -2.64 17.55 -3.19
N LEU A 105 -1.47 17.06 -3.55
CA LEU A 105 -0.61 16.26 -2.68
C LEU A 105 0.40 17.08 -1.88
N GLY A 106 0.33 18.42 -1.94
CA GLY A 106 1.18 19.33 -1.19
C GLY A 106 2.66 19.28 -1.60
N ILE A 107 2.95 19.00 -2.87
CA ILE A 107 4.30 18.94 -3.45
C ILE A 107 4.39 19.72 -4.77
N GLY A 108 3.49 20.68 -5.00
CA GLY A 108 3.47 21.50 -6.23
C GLY A 108 4.74 22.34 -6.41
N ASP A 109 5.28 22.85 -5.31
CA ASP A 109 6.53 23.62 -5.27
C ASP A 109 7.78 22.79 -5.60
N LEU A 110 7.67 21.46 -5.58
CA LEU A 110 8.76 20.52 -5.85
C LEU A 110 8.82 20.07 -7.32
N GLY A 111 7.89 20.52 -8.17
CA GLY A 111 7.77 20.06 -9.56
C GLY A 111 9.06 20.05 -10.35
N GLU A 112 9.88 21.11 -10.20
CA GLU A 112 11.16 21.28 -10.92
C GLU A 112 12.36 20.61 -10.22
N ARG A 113 12.19 20.06 -9.00
CA ARG A 113 13.27 19.35 -8.31
C ARG A 113 13.50 17.97 -8.92
N HIS A 114 14.74 17.50 -8.87
CA HIS A 114 15.05 16.12 -9.24
C HIS A 114 14.50 15.12 -8.22
N ILE A 115 14.01 13.98 -8.69
CA ILE A 115 13.41 12.93 -7.81
C ILE A 115 14.37 12.45 -6.72
N ARG A 116 15.68 12.46 -6.96
CA ARG A 116 16.72 12.06 -5.99
C ARG A 116 16.87 13.03 -4.81
N GLU A 117 16.35 14.25 -4.92
CA GLU A 117 16.47 15.31 -3.92
C GLU A 117 15.29 15.30 -2.92
N LEU A 118 14.33 14.41 -3.15
CA LEU A 118 13.12 14.29 -2.35
C LEU A 118 13.38 13.52 -1.05
N SER A 119 12.75 13.96 0.05
CA SER A 119 12.64 13.15 1.26
C SER A 119 11.76 11.91 1.01
N GLY A 120 11.85 10.90 1.88
CA GLY A 120 11.05 9.68 1.75
C GLY A 120 9.54 9.94 1.67
N GLY A 121 9.02 10.87 2.48
CA GLY A 121 7.61 11.27 2.41
C GLY A 121 7.24 11.97 1.10
N GLN A 122 8.12 12.85 0.59
CA GLN A 122 7.93 13.53 -0.70
C GLN A 122 7.97 12.52 -1.87
N GLN A 123 8.85 11.54 -1.80
CA GLN A 123 8.91 10.43 -2.77
C GLN A 123 7.59 9.67 -2.82
N LYS A 124 7.01 9.35 -1.65
CA LYS A 124 5.72 8.65 -1.57
C LYS A 124 4.59 9.48 -2.15
N ARG A 125 4.54 10.78 -1.83
CA ARG A 125 3.55 11.70 -2.41
C ARG A 125 3.71 11.82 -3.94
N MET A 126 4.92 11.83 -4.47
CA MET A 126 5.17 11.83 -5.92
C MET A 126 4.66 10.54 -6.58
N PHE A 127 4.88 9.36 -5.98
CA PHE A 127 4.34 8.11 -6.53
C PHE A 127 2.82 8.04 -6.44
N LEU A 128 2.22 8.60 -5.40
CA LEU A 128 0.78 8.81 -5.33
C LEU A 128 0.30 9.72 -6.48
N ALA A 129 0.98 10.85 -6.75
CA ALA A 129 0.68 11.72 -7.88
C ALA A 129 0.69 10.97 -9.21
N ARG A 130 1.70 10.12 -9.43
CA ARG A 130 1.78 9.26 -10.62
C ARG A 130 0.58 8.33 -10.77
N ALA A 131 0.16 7.71 -9.67
CA ALA A 131 -0.98 6.81 -9.68
C ALA A 131 -2.29 7.58 -9.94
N LEU A 132 -2.47 8.72 -9.28
CA LEU A 132 -3.69 9.54 -9.33
C LEU A 132 -3.88 10.27 -10.67
N LEU A 133 -2.82 10.58 -11.41
CA LEU A 133 -2.91 11.28 -12.70
C LEU A 133 -3.83 10.57 -13.70
N ARG A 134 -3.98 9.26 -13.59
CA ARG A 134 -4.86 8.45 -14.43
C ARG A 134 -6.30 8.36 -13.93
N GLN A 135 -6.63 9.08 -12.86
CA GLN A 135 -7.94 9.08 -12.21
C GLN A 135 -8.42 7.64 -11.92
N PRO A 136 -7.70 6.87 -11.11
CA PRO A 136 -8.08 5.49 -10.80
C PRO A 136 -9.35 5.44 -9.96
N GLN A 137 -10.09 4.34 -10.07
CA GLN A 137 -11.21 4.00 -9.20
C GLN A 137 -10.75 3.12 -8.02
N VAL A 138 -9.65 2.40 -8.22
CA VAL A 138 -9.00 1.58 -7.20
C VAL A 138 -7.53 1.96 -7.11
N LEU A 139 -7.03 2.18 -5.91
CA LEU A 139 -5.63 2.46 -5.62
C LEU A 139 -5.03 1.29 -4.83
N LEU A 140 -4.03 0.64 -5.40
CA LEU A 140 -3.25 -0.41 -4.76
C LEU A 140 -1.91 0.15 -4.30
N LEU A 141 -1.55 -0.03 -3.02
CA LEU A 141 -0.31 0.49 -2.46
C LEU A 141 0.48 -0.62 -1.75
N ASP A 142 1.74 -0.75 -2.11
CA ASP A 142 2.63 -1.73 -1.49
C ASP A 142 3.50 -1.04 -0.43
N GLU A 143 3.19 -1.28 0.83
CA GLU A 143 3.84 -0.70 2.01
C GLU A 143 4.01 0.84 1.96
N PRO A 144 2.92 1.61 1.78
CA PRO A 144 3.01 3.06 1.56
C PRO A 144 3.60 3.83 2.74
N THR A 145 3.60 3.26 3.94
CA THR A 145 4.07 3.90 5.18
C THR A 145 5.39 3.33 5.70
N SER A 146 6.04 2.40 4.96
CA SER A 146 7.34 1.85 5.36
C SER A 146 8.45 2.93 5.32
N GLY A 147 9.39 2.87 6.25
CA GLY A 147 10.60 3.71 6.22
C GLY A 147 10.38 5.22 6.39
N VAL A 148 9.22 5.67 6.86
CA VAL A 148 8.96 7.08 7.21
C VAL A 148 8.72 7.23 8.71
N ASP A 149 8.95 8.45 9.22
CA ASP A 149 8.65 8.81 10.61
C ASP A 149 7.13 8.79 10.90
N ILE A 150 6.77 8.86 12.19
CA ILE A 150 5.38 8.75 12.65
C ILE A 150 4.50 9.88 12.08
N SER A 151 5.01 11.12 12.04
CA SER A 151 4.25 12.26 11.51
C SER A 151 3.93 12.07 10.04
N THR A 152 4.95 11.75 9.24
CA THR A 152 4.79 11.48 7.80
C THR A 152 3.85 10.30 7.53
N ARG A 153 3.88 9.26 8.38
CA ARG A 153 2.94 8.14 8.29
C ARG A 153 1.50 8.61 8.46
N HIS A 154 1.22 9.39 9.50
CA HIS A 154 -0.12 9.94 9.74
C HIS A 154 -0.58 10.79 8.56
N ASP A 155 0.27 11.68 8.05
CA ASP A 155 -0.05 12.50 6.89
C ASP A 155 -0.43 11.67 5.65
N ILE A 156 0.29 10.56 5.41
CA ILE A 156 -0.01 9.65 4.30
C ILE A 156 -1.34 8.95 4.52
N LEU A 157 -1.61 8.45 5.73
CA LEU A 157 -2.87 7.76 6.04
C LEU A 157 -4.07 8.69 5.97
N HIS A 158 -3.96 9.93 6.46
CA HIS A 158 -5.00 10.95 6.31
C HIS A 158 -5.25 11.27 4.83
N LEU A 159 -4.20 11.45 4.04
CA LEU A 159 -4.34 11.66 2.61
C LEU A 159 -5.06 10.49 1.91
N LEU A 160 -4.77 9.25 2.30
CA LEU A 160 -5.47 8.08 1.78
C LEU A 160 -6.93 8.04 2.23
N ALA A 161 -7.22 8.45 3.47
CA ALA A 161 -8.59 8.57 3.96
C ALA A 161 -9.38 9.61 3.16
N ASP A 162 -8.81 10.79 2.90
CA ASP A 162 -9.43 11.83 2.06
C ASP A 162 -9.74 11.32 0.64
N LEU A 163 -8.80 10.55 0.04
CA LEU A 163 -9.00 9.94 -1.27
C LEU A 163 -10.13 8.88 -1.25
N HIS A 164 -10.25 8.16 -0.15
CA HIS A 164 -11.33 7.19 0.04
C HIS A 164 -12.69 7.89 0.21
N GLU A 165 -12.77 8.97 0.99
CA GLU A 165 -13.97 9.79 1.13
C GLU A 165 -14.43 10.39 -0.21
N ASP A 166 -13.51 10.67 -1.13
CA ASP A 166 -13.80 11.06 -2.51
C ASP A 166 -14.29 9.88 -3.40
N GLY A 167 -14.55 8.71 -2.84
CA GLY A 167 -15.12 7.54 -3.53
C GLY A 167 -14.08 6.60 -4.16
N MET A 168 -12.82 6.66 -3.76
CA MET A 168 -11.78 5.76 -4.26
C MET A 168 -11.67 4.51 -3.38
N ALA A 169 -11.75 3.32 -3.97
CA ALA A 169 -11.41 2.10 -3.26
C ALA A 169 -9.89 2.02 -3.05
N ILE A 170 -9.46 1.68 -1.83
CA ILE A 170 -8.05 1.64 -1.46
C ILE A 170 -7.71 0.28 -0.88
N VAL A 171 -6.64 -0.32 -1.41
CA VAL A 171 -6.03 -1.53 -0.85
C VAL A 171 -4.56 -1.25 -0.60
N LEU A 172 -4.13 -1.34 0.63
CA LEU A 172 -2.72 -1.20 0.98
C LEU A 172 -2.17 -2.46 1.67
N THR A 173 -0.90 -2.75 1.46
CA THR A 173 -0.19 -3.77 2.23
C THR A 173 0.63 -3.14 3.34
N THR A 174 0.77 -3.86 4.46
CA THR A 174 1.67 -3.45 5.54
C THR A 174 1.98 -4.62 6.47
N HIS A 175 3.03 -4.46 7.25
CA HIS A 175 3.36 -5.33 8.39
C HIS A 175 3.18 -4.63 9.74
N ASP A 176 2.83 -3.32 9.74
CA ASP A 176 2.61 -2.53 10.95
C ASP A 176 1.14 -2.62 11.40
N LEU A 177 0.87 -3.51 12.33
CA LEU A 177 -0.48 -3.77 12.85
C LEU A 177 -1.02 -2.58 13.65
N ASN A 178 -0.20 -1.98 14.52
CA ASN A 178 -0.66 -0.95 15.43
C ASN A 178 -0.95 0.38 14.73
N GLY A 179 -0.17 0.72 13.70
CA GLY A 179 -0.44 1.91 12.88
C GLY A 179 -1.70 1.79 12.02
N ILE A 180 -2.17 0.55 11.77
CA ILE A 180 -3.32 0.27 10.92
C ILE A 180 -4.62 0.21 11.71
N ALA A 181 -4.59 -0.34 12.92
CA ALA A 181 -5.80 -0.57 13.71
C ALA A 181 -6.63 0.69 13.96
N THR A 182 -5.99 1.86 13.94
CA THR A 182 -6.65 3.15 14.16
C THR A 182 -7.20 3.80 12.90
N HIS A 183 -6.77 3.35 11.73
CA HIS A 183 -7.01 4.06 10.47
C HIS A 183 -7.80 3.25 9.44
N LEU A 184 -7.81 1.92 9.52
CA LEU A 184 -8.42 1.10 8.48
C LEU A 184 -9.71 0.44 8.96
N PRO A 185 -10.81 0.57 8.20
CA PRO A 185 -12.08 -0.05 8.55
C PRO A 185 -12.10 -1.57 8.28
N HIS A 186 -11.24 -2.05 7.38
CA HIS A 186 -11.22 -3.45 6.96
C HIS A 186 -9.80 -3.99 6.84
N LEU A 187 -9.58 -5.19 7.34
CA LEU A 187 -8.28 -5.88 7.33
C LEU A 187 -8.40 -7.28 6.73
N VAL A 188 -7.35 -7.68 6.02
CA VAL A 188 -7.16 -9.04 5.49
C VAL A 188 -5.81 -9.57 5.97
N CYS A 189 -5.83 -10.60 6.80
CA CYS A 189 -4.64 -11.25 7.31
C CYS A 189 -4.17 -12.32 6.33
N VAL A 190 -2.93 -12.20 5.84
CA VAL A 190 -2.38 -13.09 4.82
C VAL A 190 -1.11 -13.77 5.32
N ASN A 191 -1.06 -15.08 5.21
CA ASN A 191 0.14 -15.90 5.33
C ASN A 191 0.01 -17.11 4.40
N ARG A 192 0.41 -16.94 3.13
CA ARG A 192 0.21 -17.87 2.00
C ARG A 192 -1.26 -18.13 1.67
N GLN A 193 -2.15 -18.00 2.62
CA GLN A 193 -3.61 -18.08 2.52
C GLN A 193 -4.22 -16.86 3.21
N ILE A 194 -5.49 -16.59 2.98
CA ILE A 194 -6.23 -15.65 3.82
C ILE A 194 -6.56 -16.36 5.13
N VAL A 195 -5.97 -15.85 6.22
CA VAL A 195 -6.12 -16.40 7.57
C VAL A 195 -7.36 -15.84 8.26
N GLY A 196 -7.70 -14.59 7.94
CA GLY A 196 -8.87 -13.89 8.48
C GLY A 196 -9.13 -12.62 7.70
N GLU A 197 -10.39 -12.21 7.63
CA GLU A 197 -10.86 -11.01 6.95
C GLU A 197 -12.01 -10.41 7.75
N GLY A 198 -12.06 -9.08 7.85
CA GLY A 198 -13.11 -8.35 8.56
C GLY A 198 -12.62 -7.02 9.14
N THR A 199 -13.36 -6.49 10.11
CA THR A 199 -12.94 -5.30 10.85
C THR A 199 -11.70 -5.58 11.71
N PRO A 200 -10.95 -4.56 12.16
CA PRO A 200 -9.87 -4.78 13.12
C PRO A 200 -10.31 -5.58 14.35
N HIS A 201 -11.57 -5.40 14.77
CA HIS A 201 -12.13 -6.15 15.89
C HIS A 201 -12.26 -7.65 15.59
N ASP A 202 -12.57 -8.03 14.37
CA ASP A 202 -12.77 -9.42 13.98
C ASP A 202 -11.44 -10.17 13.81
N VAL A 203 -10.43 -9.49 13.23
CA VAL A 203 -9.17 -10.15 12.83
C VAL A 203 -8.02 -9.95 13.79
N MET A 204 -8.00 -8.87 14.58
CA MET A 204 -6.96 -8.66 15.59
C MET A 204 -7.28 -9.46 16.86
N THR A 205 -7.26 -10.77 16.73
CA THR A 205 -7.42 -11.71 17.84
C THR A 205 -6.15 -12.55 17.99
N PRO A 206 -5.80 -13.01 19.22
CA PRO A 206 -4.60 -13.82 19.42
C PRO A 206 -4.51 -15.01 18.45
N THR A 207 -5.62 -15.70 18.20
CA THR A 207 -5.67 -16.88 17.31
C THR A 207 -5.37 -16.52 15.85
N VAL A 208 -5.95 -15.44 15.32
CA VAL A 208 -5.73 -15.01 13.93
C VAL A 208 -4.30 -14.48 13.78
N LEU A 209 -3.83 -13.72 14.75
CA LEU A 209 -2.48 -13.15 14.73
C LEU A 209 -1.41 -14.25 14.83
N GLU A 210 -1.56 -15.23 15.73
CA GLU A 210 -0.64 -16.36 15.84
C GLU A 210 -0.56 -17.16 14.52
N ARG A 211 -1.71 -17.44 13.89
CA ARG A 211 -1.74 -18.12 12.58
C ARG A 211 -1.11 -17.28 11.46
N THR A 212 -1.27 -15.95 11.53
CA THR A 212 -0.77 -15.04 10.50
C THR A 212 0.73 -14.82 10.64
N PHE A 213 1.22 -14.57 11.85
CA PHE A 213 2.60 -14.16 12.10
C PHE A 213 3.50 -15.29 12.61
N GLY A 214 2.92 -16.42 13.02
CA GLY A 214 3.66 -17.57 13.55
C GLY A 214 4.22 -17.36 14.95
N ALA A 215 3.79 -16.30 15.64
CA ALA A 215 4.20 -15.96 17.00
C ALA A 215 2.97 -15.63 17.86
N ARG A 216 3.05 -15.95 19.14
CA ARG A 216 1.99 -15.56 20.09
C ARG A 216 2.03 -14.06 20.28
N MET A 217 0.87 -13.45 20.22
CA MET A 217 0.66 -12.02 20.39
C MET A 217 -0.50 -11.79 21.33
N GLU A 218 -0.34 -10.83 22.22
CA GLU A 218 -1.43 -10.36 23.07
C GLU A 218 -2.14 -9.19 22.40
N VAL A 219 -3.44 -9.12 22.59
CA VAL A 219 -4.26 -8.02 22.12
C VAL A 219 -4.82 -7.27 23.32
N LEU A 220 -4.40 -6.03 23.46
CA LEU A 220 -4.88 -5.12 24.49
C LEU A 220 -5.92 -4.19 23.87
N GLU A 221 -6.98 -3.91 24.61
CA GLU A 221 -7.94 -2.89 24.22
C GLU A 221 -7.78 -1.66 25.13
N HIS A 222 -7.51 -0.52 24.52
CA HIS A 222 -7.39 0.75 25.21
C HIS A 222 -8.15 1.84 24.46
N LEU A 223 -9.09 2.49 25.14
CA LEU A 223 -9.95 3.55 24.57
C LEU A 223 -10.66 3.14 23.26
N GLY A 224 -11.07 1.86 23.16
CA GLY A 224 -11.73 1.34 21.95
C GLY A 224 -10.77 0.99 20.81
N VAL A 225 -9.47 1.12 21.01
CA VAL A 225 -8.44 0.75 20.02
C VAL A 225 -7.77 -0.55 20.44
N ARG A 226 -7.61 -1.49 19.51
CA ARG A 226 -6.86 -2.73 19.74
C ARG A 226 -5.39 -2.52 19.44
N LEU A 227 -4.55 -2.81 20.41
CA LEU A 227 -3.10 -2.79 20.32
C LEU A 227 -2.56 -4.22 20.38
N VAL A 228 -1.71 -4.56 19.45
CA VAL A 228 -1.01 -5.86 19.42
C VAL A 228 0.33 -5.68 20.13
N VAL A 229 0.57 -6.52 21.10
CA VAL A 229 1.83 -6.56 21.85
C VAL A 229 2.44 -7.93 21.63
N ASP A 230 3.70 -7.96 21.18
CA ASP A 230 4.45 -9.20 21.15
C ASP A 230 4.55 -9.76 22.58
N GLU A 231 4.51 -11.09 22.73
CA GLU A 231 4.76 -11.73 24.01
C GLU A 231 6.10 -11.18 24.52
N ALA A 232 6.06 -10.50 25.69
CA ALA A 232 7.20 -9.75 26.18
C ALA A 232 8.44 -10.64 26.20
N PRO A 233 9.54 -10.25 25.53
CA PRO A 233 10.78 -10.97 25.65
C PRO A 233 11.11 -11.00 27.14
N THR A 234 11.41 -12.19 27.67
CA THR A 234 11.89 -12.33 29.05
C THR A 234 12.97 -11.28 29.27
N PRO A 235 12.86 -10.43 30.31
CA PRO A 235 13.83 -9.37 30.54
C PRO A 235 15.24 -9.97 30.46
N TYR A 236 16.12 -9.34 29.69
CA TYR A 236 17.51 -9.79 29.61
C TYR A 236 18.08 -9.92 31.01
N THR A 237 18.30 -11.16 31.44
CA THR A 237 19.03 -11.47 32.66
C THR A 237 20.45 -11.87 32.25
N PRO A 238 21.49 -11.12 32.63
CA PRO A 238 22.87 -11.47 32.32
C PRO A 238 23.18 -12.90 32.75
N GLY A 239 23.55 -13.77 31.80
CA GLY A 239 23.86 -15.18 32.06
C GLY A 239 22.81 -16.20 31.62
N THR A 240 21.63 -15.81 31.19
CA THR A 240 20.64 -16.72 30.57
C THR A 240 20.95 -16.81 29.07
N ARG A 241 21.25 -17.99 28.57
CA ARG A 241 21.36 -18.26 27.11
C ARG A 241 19.95 -18.19 26.53
N ILE A 242 19.77 -17.31 25.51
CA ILE A 242 18.59 -17.26 24.65
C ILE A 242 18.57 -18.47 23.75
#